data_882524511b7b677be0649f23690c2f67
#
_entry.id   882524511b7b677be0649f23690c2f67
#
_cell.length_a   1.000
_cell.length_b   1.000
_cell.length_c   1.000
_cell.angle_alpha   90.00
_cell.angle_beta   90.00
_cell.angle_gamma   90.00
#
_symmetry.space_group_name_H-M   'P 1'
#
loop_
_entity.id
_entity.type
_entity.pdbx_description
1 polymer ?
#
loop_
_entity_poly.entity_id
_entity_poly.type
_entity_poly.pdbx_seq_one_letter_code
_entity_poly.pdbx_strand_id
1 'polypeptide(L)'
;MTEAADRIFVNGEVHTLADPEDGGDADNGGDAVHEAVAVRDGEIVRTGRTHDVELLAGVDTDVVDLDGRVLLPGFVDAHTHLTTVGRYLVHADLSAADSPDAAVDLLAERAAEVESESSGDEAPDGDGEAEDWVLGYGYDESTWDESRYLTRADLDRVSTERPVAAFREDMHVAAVNGVALDRFADDLADAPDETVPTGGDGEVIGGDGEPTGVLLEAAIDPIYRAVEPDREETREIVEAALEHCAARGITGFHDMVRDSHAPRVYRDLDAAGELTARVRINYWSDHLDAAREVGLATNAGSEMVETGAIKSYTDGSLGGRTARLSEPYADAPDETGQWVVDPEELNETVAEATEAGFQFTAHAIGDEAVDAVLDAYEDASRIDAGEARHRIEHVELADDEAIERLAETGVVASVQPNFLKWAREDGLYEARLGPERTAETNRYREMLDAGVELAFGSDGMPMDSLFGVHHAVNAPAESQRLTVTEALRAYTSGAAYAGFDEDRLGTVEPGKRADLVALDASPWEADNAIDDIDVALTVVDGEVVFDGR
;
A
#
# COMPACT_ATOMS: atom_id res chain seq x y z
N MET A 1 40.22 -18.31 -10.82
CA MET A 1 39.07 -19.23 -10.86
C MET A 1 37.90 -18.33 -10.59
N THR A 2 36.92 -18.29 -11.45
CA THR A 2 35.66 -17.64 -11.16
C THR A 2 35.00 -18.42 -10.03
N GLU A 3 34.59 -17.75 -8.95
CA GLU A 3 33.85 -18.37 -7.86
C GLU A 3 32.50 -18.84 -8.41
N ALA A 4 31.97 -19.97 -7.88
CA ALA A 4 30.70 -20.51 -8.29
C ALA A 4 29.54 -19.60 -7.81
N ALA A 5 28.42 -19.64 -8.50
CA ALA A 5 27.18 -19.06 -8.03
C ALA A 5 26.56 -19.92 -6.93
N ASP A 6 25.82 -19.31 -6.01
CA ASP A 6 25.04 -20.02 -5.00
C ASP A 6 23.76 -20.56 -5.61
N ARG A 7 23.12 -19.75 -6.46
CA ARG A 7 21.90 -20.11 -7.17
C ARG A 7 21.94 -19.62 -8.61
N ILE A 8 21.36 -20.39 -9.53
CA ILE A 8 21.17 -19.98 -10.91
C ILE A 8 19.71 -20.26 -11.33
N PHE A 9 19.12 -19.31 -12.00
CA PHE A 9 17.81 -19.41 -12.63
C PHE A 9 18.03 -19.60 -14.13
N VAL A 10 17.46 -20.64 -14.73
CA VAL A 10 17.70 -21.04 -16.12
C VAL A 10 16.41 -21.30 -16.89
N ASN A 11 16.50 -21.29 -18.22
CA ASN A 11 15.38 -21.58 -19.11
C ASN A 11 14.17 -20.66 -18.91
N GLY A 12 14.38 -19.38 -18.60
CA GLY A 12 13.35 -18.37 -18.47
C GLY A 12 13.36 -17.33 -19.58
N GLU A 13 12.41 -16.42 -19.51
CA GLU A 13 12.39 -15.16 -20.23
C GLU A 13 12.69 -14.03 -19.22
N VAL A 14 13.96 -13.64 -19.14
CA VAL A 14 14.44 -12.70 -18.11
C VAL A 14 14.46 -11.29 -18.66
N HIS A 15 13.53 -10.46 -18.22
CA HIS A 15 13.45 -9.05 -18.55
C HIS A 15 14.24 -8.21 -17.54
N THR A 16 15.18 -7.41 -18.02
CA THR A 16 16.02 -6.60 -17.11
C THR A 16 15.30 -5.39 -16.56
N LEU A 17 14.35 -4.84 -17.28
CA LEU A 17 13.68 -3.56 -17.08
C LEU A 17 14.66 -2.36 -16.95
N ALA A 18 15.95 -2.58 -17.27
CA ALA A 18 16.95 -1.52 -17.32
C ALA A 18 16.65 -0.53 -18.46
N ASP A 19 17.16 0.69 -18.32
CA ASP A 19 17.10 1.65 -19.41
C ASP A 19 17.92 1.17 -20.61
N PRO A 20 17.46 1.41 -21.85
CA PRO A 20 18.18 0.96 -23.03
C PRO A 20 19.54 1.69 -23.13
N GLU A 21 20.61 0.99 -22.82
CA GLU A 21 21.91 1.38 -23.35
C GLU A 21 21.86 1.19 -24.88
N ASP A 22 22.22 2.20 -25.67
CA ASP A 22 22.25 2.26 -27.14
C ASP A 22 22.09 0.89 -27.87
N GLY A 23 20.85 0.48 -28.20
CA GLY A 23 20.60 -0.66 -29.07
C GLY A 23 19.54 -1.69 -28.64
N GLY A 24 18.73 -1.41 -27.62
CA GLY A 24 17.58 -2.25 -27.25
C GLY A 24 16.48 -2.23 -28.33
N ASP A 25 15.68 -3.27 -28.37
CA ASP A 25 14.60 -3.44 -29.35
C ASP A 25 13.46 -2.44 -29.07
N ALA A 26 13.21 -1.53 -29.99
CA ALA A 26 12.21 -0.48 -29.83
C ALA A 26 10.76 -0.97 -29.65
N ASP A 27 10.48 -2.23 -30.01
CA ASP A 27 9.14 -2.84 -29.87
C ASP A 27 8.82 -3.24 -28.40
N ASN A 28 9.84 -3.43 -27.53
CA ASN A 28 9.68 -3.77 -26.10
C ASN A 28 10.12 -2.63 -25.16
N GLY A 29 10.05 -1.38 -25.57
CA GLY A 29 10.45 -0.25 -24.74
C GLY A 29 11.96 -0.22 -24.40
N GLY A 30 12.79 -0.91 -25.20
CA GLY A 30 14.25 -0.96 -25.04
C GLY A 30 14.77 -1.98 -24.03
N ASP A 31 13.91 -2.81 -23.45
CA ASP A 31 14.27 -3.84 -22.47
C ASP A 31 15.19 -4.93 -23.07
N ALA A 32 16.18 -5.38 -22.30
CA ALA A 32 17.05 -6.48 -22.68
C ALA A 32 16.51 -7.80 -22.10
N VAL A 33 16.29 -8.79 -22.97
CA VAL A 33 15.78 -10.10 -22.56
C VAL A 33 16.90 -11.12 -22.57
N HIS A 34 17.05 -11.88 -21.47
CA HIS A 34 17.99 -12.96 -21.26
C HIS A 34 17.28 -14.29 -21.00
N GLU A 35 18.04 -15.40 -20.91
CA GLU A 35 17.49 -16.74 -20.64
C GLU A 35 17.77 -17.20 -19.18
N ALA A 36 18.70 -16.54 -18.49
CA ALA A 36 19.18 -17.00 -17.19
C ALA A 36 19.86 -15.90 -16.37
N VAL A 37 19.88 -16.11 -15.03
CA VAL A 37 20.53 -15.26 -14.02
C VAL A 37 21.36 -16.12 -13.09
N ALA A 38 22.57 -15.66 -12.73
CA ALA A 38 23.39 -16.25 -11.67
C ALA A 38 23.46 -15.30 -10.48
N VAL A 39 23.31 -15.86 -9.28
CA VAL A 39 23.29 -15.15 -7.99
C VAL A 39 24.41 -15.70 -7.09
N ARG A 40 25.08 -14.80 -6.36
CA ARG A 40 26.06 -15.12 -5.33
C ARG A 40 26.01 -14.09 -4.22
N ASP A 41 25.99 -14.55 -2.98
CA ASP A 41 25.93 -13.68 -1.79
C ASP A 41 24.78 -12.66 -1.87
N GLY A 42 23.62 -13.08 -2.40
CA GLY A 42 22.45 -12.24 -2.61
C GLY A 42 22.53 -11.25 -3.77
N GLU A 43 23.64 -11.21 -4.53
CA GLU A 43 23.83 -10.31 -5.66
C GLU A 43 23.75 -11.04 -7.01
N ILE A 44 23.20 -10.35 -8.01
CA ILE A 44 23.24 -10.79 -9.40
C ILE A 44 24.69 -10.66 -9.90
N VAL A 45 25.30 -11.78 -10.26
CA VAL A 45 26.69 -11.77 -10.76
C VAL A 45 26.76 -11.90 -12.28
N ARG A 46 25.69 -12.40 -12.91
CA ARG A 46 25.62 -12.54 -14.36
C ARG A 46 24.19 -12.72 -14.85
N THR A 47 23.88 -12.10 -15.98
CA THR A 47 22.72 -12.39 -16.83
C THR A 47 23.20 -12.90 -18.20
N GLY A 48 22.38 -13.64 -18.93
CA GLY A 48 22.72 -14.10 -20.26
C GLY A 48 21.98 -15.35 -20.73
N ARG A 49 22.62 -16.10 -21.65
CA ARG A 49 22.04 -17.38 -22.11
C ARG A 49 22.20 -18.45 -21.05
N THR A 50 21.25 -19.37 -20.96
CA THR A 50 21.30 -20.52 -20.04
C THR A 50 22.65 -21.22 -20.07
N HIS A 51 23.17 -21.58 -21.24
CA HIS A 51 24.45 -22.27 -21.37
C HIS A 51 25.65 -21.47 -20.79
N ASP A 52 25.62 -20.14 -20.91
CA ASP A 52 26.70 -19.29 -20.45
C ASP A 52 26.67 -19.10 -18.93
N VAL A 53 25.46 -19.09 -18.35
CA VAL A 53 25.21 -18.97 -16.90
C VAL A 53 25.50 -20.28 -16.17
N GLU A 54 25.13 -21.43 -16.74
CA GLU A 54 25.44 -22.76 -16.21
C GLU A 54 26.95 -23.03 -16.01
N LEU A 55 27.83 -22.30 -16.71
CA LEU A 55 29.27 -22.38 -16.48
C LEU A 55 29.71 -21.86 -15.11
N LEU A 56 28.85 -21.14 -14.40
CA LEU A 56 29.07 -20.70 -13.03
C LEU A 56 28.57 -21.69 -11.97
N ALA A 57 27.90 -22.79 -12.40
CA ALA A 57 27.44 -23.81 -11.46
C ALA A 57 28.63 -24.57 -10.83
N GLY A 58 28.65 -24.63 -9.50
CA GLY A 58 29.51 -25.44 -8.69
C GLY A 58 28.83 -26.71 -8.20
N VAL A 59 29.44 -27.39 -7.24
CA VAL A 59 28.85 -28.62 -6.64
C VAL A 59 27.68 -28.31 -5.73
N ASP A 60 27.71 -27.16 -5.08
CA ASP A 60 26.70 -26.73 -4.10
C ASP A 60 25.73 -25.68 -4.69
N THR A 61 25.83 -25.36 -5.99
CA THR A 61 24.94 -24.41 -6.66
C THR A 61 23.54 -24.99 -6.79
N ASP A 62 22.56 -24.26 -6.32
CA ASP A 62 21.14 -24.54 -6.54
C ASP A 62 20.75 -24.10 -7.96
N VAL A 63 20.10 -25.00 -8.72
CA VAL A 63 19.68 -24.75 -10.09
C VAL A 63 18.16 -24.76 -10.18
N VAL A 64 17.59 -23.60 -10.40
CA VAL A 64 16.15 -23.39 -10.54
C VAL A 64 15.78 -23.31 -12.00
N ASP A 65 15.01 -24.29 -12.49
CA ASP A 65 14.46 -24.28 -13.85
C ASP A 65 13.16 -23.46 -13.88
N LEU A 66 13.15 -22.39 -14.66
CA LEU A 66 11.99 -21.50 -14.81
C LEU A 66 10.93 -22.06 -15.77
N ASP A 67 11.26 -23.10 -16.56
CA ASP A 67 10.34 -23.76 -17.48
C ASP A 67 9.61 -22.79 -18.45
N GLY A 68 10.34 -21.79 -18.93
CA GLY A 68 9.82 -20.76 -19.85
C GLY A 68 9.10 -19.59 -19.19
N ARG A 69 9.04 -19.52 -17.87
CA ARG A 69 8.42 -18.41 -17.13
C ARG A 69 9.14 -17.10 -17.32
N VAL A 70 8.41 -16.00 -17.14
CA VAL A 70 8.95 -14.65 -17.18
C VAL A 70 9.57 -14.32 -15.82
N LEU A 71 10.83 -13.89 -15.83
CA LEU A 71 11.54 -13.41 -14.64
C LEU A 71 11.76 -11.90 -14.73
N LEU A 72 11.36 -11.18 -13.69
CA LEU A 72 11.43 -9.73 -13.54
C LEU A 72 12.22 -9.36 -12.28
N PRO A 73 12.66 -8.08 -12.13
CA PRO A 73 12.98 -7.55 -10.81
C PRO A 73 11.76 -7.71 -9.89
N GLY A 74 11.98 -7.98 -8.63
CA GLY A 74 10.91 -8.02 -7.64
C GLY A 74 10.17 -6.70 -7.55
N PHE A 75 8.87 -6.75 -7.32
CA PHE A 75 8.06 -5.54 -7.19
C PHE A 75 8.34 -4.84 -5.87
N VAL A 76 8.34 -3.51 -5.90
CA VAL A 76 8.40 -2.65 -4.73
C VAL A 76 7.13 -1.81 -4.68
N ASP A 77 6.37 -1.95 -3.61
CA ASP A 77 5.18 -1.14 -3.35
C ASP A 77 5.61 0.18 -2.70
N ALA A 78 5.56 1.29 -3.46
CA ALA A 78 6.07 2.57 -3.00
C ALA A 78 5.19 3.26 -1.94
N HIS A 79 3.96 2.77 -1.71
CA HIS A 79 3.03 3.32 -0.73
C HIS A 79 2.07 2.26 -0.23
N THR A 80 2.23 1.84 1.00
CA THR A 80 1.29 0.93 1.65
C THR A 80 1.11 1.26 3.14
N HIS A 81 0.08 0.67 3.72
CA HIS A 81 -0.18 0.59 5.15
C HIS A 81 -0.18 -0.89 5.53
N LEU A 82 1.02 -1.48 5.70
CA LEU A 82 1.17 -2.93 5.80
C LEU A 82 0.36 -3.55 6.94
N THR A 83 0.31 -2.90 8.10
CA THR A 83 -0.50 -3.40 9.22
C THR A 83 -2.00 -3.37 8.92
N THR A 84 -2.48 -2.47 8.08
CA THR A 84 -3.87 -2.48 7.61
C THR A 84 -4.12 -3.69 6.72
N VAL A 85 -3.25 -3.94 5.74
CA VAL A 85 -3.32 -5.13 4.88
C VAL A 85 -3.33 -6.40 5.73
N GLY A 86 -2.40 -6.53 6.68
CA GLY A 86 -2.32 -7.70 7.55
C GLY A 86 -3.58 -7.91 8.41
N ARG A 87 -4.23 -6.84 8.86
CA ARG A 87 -5.52 -6.93 9.58
C ARG A 87 -6.62 -7.61 8.76
N TYR A 88 -6.70 -7.33 7.45
CA TYR A 88 -7.64 -8.03 6.56
C TYR A 88 -7.33 -9.52 6.42
N LEU A 89 -6.06 -9.92 6.60
CA LEU A 89 -5.62 -11.30 6.46
C LEU A 89 -5.79 -12.13 7.75
N VAL A 90 -5.65 -11.51 8.93
CA VAL A 90 -5.77 -12.20 10.22
C VAL A 90 -7.16 -12.07 10.84
N HIS A 91 -8.00 -11.16 10.36
CA HIS A 91 -9.38 -10.97 10.78
C HIS A 91 -10.36 -11.25 9.63
N ALA A 92 -11.65 -11.01 9.83
CA ALA A 92 -12.62 -11.19 8.76
C ALA A 92 -12.45 -10.08 7.69
N ASP A 93 -12.12 -10.47 6.47
CA ASP A 93 -12.15 -9.56 5.31
C ASP A 93 -13.59 -9.42 4.83
N LEU A 94 -14.20 -8.27 5.12
CA LEU A 94 -15.58 -7.95 4.78
C LEU A 94 -15.71 -7.24 3.42
N SER A 95 -14.59 -6.97 2.72
CA SER A 95 -14.60 -6.30 1.41
C SER A 95 -15.29 -7.13 0.32
N ALA A 96 -15.30 -8.45 0.49
CA ALA A 96 -15.97 -9.38 -0.40
C ALA A 96 -17.48 -9.55 -0.11
N ALA A 97 -18.00 -8.96 0.97
CA ALA A 97 -19.42 -9.09 1.32
C ALA A 97 -20.29 -8.26 0.37
N ASP A 98 -21.33 -8.87 -0.20
CA ASP A 98 -22.32 -8.22 -1.07
C ASP A 98 -23.64 -7.92 -0.34
N SER A 99 -23.71 -8.23 0.94
CA SER A 99 -24.91 -8.05 1.77
C SER A 99 -24.58 -8.08 3.26
N PRO A 100 -25.46 -7.55 4.14
CA PRO A 100 -25.31 -7.67 5.59
C PRO A 100 -25.21 -9.14 6.06
N ASP A 101 -25.96 -10.04 5.42
CA ASP A 101 -25.91 -11.48 5.77
C ASP A 101 -24.56 -12.10 5.41
N ALA A 102 -23.98 -11.77 4.25
CA ALA A 102 -22.66 -12.23 3.86
C ALA A 102 -21.56 -11.72 4.82
N ALA A 103 -21.64 -10.47 5.25
CA ALA A 103 -20.71 -9.91 6.23
C ALA A 103 -20.83 -10.64 7.60
N VAL A 104 -22.05 -10.96 8.03
CA VAL A 104 -22.28 -11.75 9.26
C VAL A 104 -21.74 -13.17 9.14
N ASP A 105 -21.85 -13.81 7.97
CA ASP A 105 -21.33 -15.15 7.74
C ASP A 105 -19.79 -15.16 7.82
N LEU A 106 -19.09 -14.18 7.22
CA LEU A 106 -17.63 -14.02 7.32
C LEU A 106 -17.18 -13.79 8.76
N LEU A 107 -17.87 -12.93 9.50
CA LEU A 107 -17.58 -12.71 10.93
C LEU A 107 -17.84 -13.98 11.78
N ALA A 108 -18.85 -14.78 11.43
CA ALA A 108 -19.13 -16.03 12.14
C ALA A 108 -18.07 -17.11 11.88
N GLU A 109 -17.51 -17.15 10.67
CA GLU A 109 -16.36 -18.00 10.36
C GLU A 109 -15.15 -17.60 11.22
N ARG A 110 -14.83 -16.30 11.31
CA ARG A 110 -13.76 -15.81 12.18
C ARG A 110 -14.01 -16.10 13.66
N ALA A 111 -15.26 -15.95 14.13
CA ALA A 111 -15.62 -16.28 15.51
C ALA A 111 -15.32 -17.75 15.86
N ALA A 112 -15.57 -18.67 14.93
CA ALA A 112 -15.27 -20.09 15.11
C ALA A 112 -13.76 -20.38 15.18
N GLU A 113 -12.94 -19.64 14.41
CA GLU A 113 -11.49 -19.72 14.48
C GLU A 113 -10.98 -19.25 15.85
N VAL A 114 -11.38 -18.05 16.30
CA VAL A 114 -11.03 -17.49 17.62
C VAL A 114 -11.41 -18.44 18.77
N GLU A 115 -12.57 -19.13 18.68
CA GLU A 115 -12.96 -20.14 19.65
C GLU A 115 -12.02 -21.35 19.65
N SER A 116 -11.55 -21.77 18.48
CA SER A 116 -10.62 -22.90 18.36
C SER A 116 -9.23 -22.57 18.90
N GLU A 117 -8.74 -21.36 18.65
CA GLU A 117 -7.47 -20.84 19.16
C GLU A 117 -7.48 -20.73 20.70
N SER A 118 -8.56 -20.20 21.27
CA SER A 118 -8.74 -20.05 22.73
C SER A 118 -8.90 -21.38 23.48
N SER A 119 -9.20 -22.47 22.79
CA SER A 119 -9.41 -23.80 23.40
C SER A 119 -8.17 -24.70 23.39
N GLY A 120 -7.02 -24.21 22.87
CA GLY A 120 -5.72 -24.90 22.93
C GLY A 120 -5.16 -24.99 24.36
N ASP A 121 -4.32 -26.02 24.64
CA ASP A 121 -3.74 -26.30 25.97
C ASP A 121 -2.71 -25.26 26.49
N GLU A 122 -2.39 -24.23 25.72
CA GLU A 122 -1.56 -23.07 26.07
C GLU A 122 -2.44 -21.81 26.03
N ALA A 123 -3.17 -21.56 27.10
CA ALA A 123 -3.80 -20.24 27.28
C ALA A 123 -2.67 -19.20 27.43
N PRO A 124 -2.62 -18.13 26.60
CA PRO A 124 -1.62 -17.11 26.77
C PRO A 124 -1.75 -16.42 28.13
N ASP A 125 -0.63 -16.22 28.82
CA ASP A 125 -0.51 -15.51 30.10
C ASP A 125 -0.64 -13.98 29.88
N GLY A 126 -1.56 -13.52 29.05
CA GLY A 126 -1.75 -12.10 28.72
C GLY A 126 -3.04 -11.52 29.30
N ASP A 127 -2.96 -10.37 29.97
CA ASP A 127 -4.11 -9.54 30.37
C ASP A 127 -4.69 -8.75 29.15
N GLY A 128 -4.52 -9.27 27.91
CA GLY A 128 -4.89 -8.61 26.66
C GLY A 128 -6.41 -8.62 26.43
N GLU A 129 -7.04 -7.45 26.52
CA GLU A 129 -8.47 -7.29 26.21
C GLU A 129 -8.78 -7.53 24.71
N ALA A 130 -7.76 -7.51 23.82
CA ALA A 130 -7.89 -7.71 22.39
C ALA A 130 -8.12 -9.18 21.98
N GLU A 131 -7.58 -10.14 22.73
CA GLU A 131 -7.70 -11.60 22.46
C GLU A 131 -9.13 -12.14 22.46
N ASP A 132 -10.09 -11.38 23.00
CA ASP A 132 -11.49 -11.79 23.07
C ASP A 132 -12.36 -11.29 21.90
N TRP A 133 -11.84 -10.41 21.05
CA TRP A 133 -12.62 -9.79 20.01
C TRP A 133 -12.79 -10.64 18.75
N VAL A 134 -13.96 -10.50 18.12
CA VAL A 134 -14.19 -10.90 16.72
C VAL A 134 -14.19 -9.63 15.87
N LEU A 135 -13.17 -9.46 15.04
CA LEU A 135 -12.98 -8.26 14.24
C LEU A 135 -13.19 -8.55 12.77
N GLY A 136 -13.76 -7.59 12.05
CA GLY A 136 -13.87 -7.61 10.61
C GLY A 136 -13.67 -6.20 10.04
N TYR A 137 -13.08 -6.13 8.86
CA TYR A 137 -12.67 -4.87 8.22
C TYR A 137 -13.13 -4.81 6.77
N GLY A 138 -13.45 -3.61 6.30
CA GLY A 138 -13.58 -3.32 4.88
C GLY A 138 -14.98 -3.48 4.30
N TYR A 139 -16.07 -3.55 5.08
CA TYR A 139 -17.40 -3.59 4.47
C TYR A 139 -17.77 -2.24 3.84
N ASP A 140 -18.48 -2.30 2.70
CA ASP A 140 -19.03 -1.13 1.99
C ASP A 140 -20.50 -1.36 1.64
N GLU A 141 -21.38 -0.85 2.48
CA GLU A 141 -22.83 -0.96 2.29
C GLU A 141 -23.35 -0.24 1.06
N SER A 142 -22.55 0.67 0.47
CA SER A 142 -22.95 1.39 -0.74
C SER A 142 -23.05 0.47 -1.96
N THR A 143 -22.38 -0.68 -1.90
CA THR A 143 -22.40 -1.73 -2.93
C THR A 143 -23.53 -2.74 -2.74
N TRP A 144 -24.22 -2.70 -1.60
CA TRP A 144 -25.26 -3.67 -1.24
C TRP A 144 -26.65 -3.26 -1.71
N ASP A 145 -27.48 -4.22 -2.08
CA ASP A 145 -28.89 -3.97 -2.42
C ASP A 145 -29.66 -3.32 -1.25
N GLU A 146 -29.34 -3.69 0.00
CA GLU A 146 -29.96 -3.12 1.21
C GLU A 146 -29.38 -1.76 1.60
N SER A 147 -28.23 -1.36 1.10
CA SER A 147 -27.55 -0.07 1.30
C SER A 147 -27.72 0.51 2.73
N ARG A 148 -27.34 -0.26 3.74
CA ARG A 148 -27.43 0.12 5.16
C ARG A 148 -26.19 -0.34 5.92
N TYR A 149 -25.81 0.39 6.93
CA TYR A 149 -24.76 -0.05 7.87
C TYR A 149 -25.13 -1.38 8.55
N LEU A 150 -24.12 -2.14 8.94
CA LEU A 150 -24.28 -3.22 9.91
C LEU A 150 -24.73 -2.64 11.24
N THR A 151 -25.50 -3.40 12.01
CA THR A 151 -26.06 -2.98 13.29
C THR A 151 -25.76 -3.99 14.39
N ARG A 152 -26.01 -3.59 15.66
CA ARG A 152 -25.98 -4.50 16.79
C ARG A 152 -26.76 -5.80 16.52
N ALA A 153 -27.94 -5.69 15.92
CA ALA A 153 -28.80 -6.85 15.67
C ALA A 153 -28.17 -7.83 14.67
N ASP A 154 -27.38 -7.34 13.72
CA ASP A 154 -26.62 -8.16 12.80
C ASP A 154 -25.47 -8.86 13.54
N LEU A 155 -24.69 -8.11 14.34
CA LEU A 155 -23.50 -8.60 15.02
C LEU A 155 -23.83 -9.47 16.27
N ASP A 156 -24.98 -9.28 16.92
CA ASP A 156 -25.47 -10.18 17.97
C ASP A 156 -25.76 -11.60 17.43
N ARG A 157 -25.90 -11.76 16.10
CA ARG A 157 -26.02 -13.08 15.44
C ARG A 157 -24.67 -13.81 15.37
N VAL A 158 -23.55 -13.07 15.35
CA VAL A 158 -22.19 -13.63 15.36
C VAL A 158 -21.85 -14.11 16.76
N SER A 159 -21.98 -13.24 17.78
CA SER A 159 -21.75 -13.61 19.17
C SER A 159 -22.54 -12.74 20.14
N THR A 160 -23.05 -13.37 21.22
CA THR A 160 -23.63 -12.70 22.39
C THR A 160 -22.78 -12.86 23.66
N GLU A 161 -21.60 -13.46 23.52
CA GLU A 161 -20.68 -13.74 24.63
C GLU A 161 -19.35 -12.99 24.47
N ARG A 162 -18.90 -12.79 23.23
CA ARG A 162 -17.67 -12.06 22.87
C ARG A 162 -18.00 -10.72 22.23
N PRO A 163 -17.18 -9.67 22.42
CA PRO A 163 -17.32 -8.42 21.68
C PRO A 163 -17.03 -8.66 20.19
N VAL A 164 -17.87 -8.04 19.33
CA VAL A 164 -17.75 -8.09 17.87
C VAL A 164 -17.71 -6.66 17.36
N ALA A 165 -16.77 -6.36 16.46
CA ALA A 165 -16.72 -5.09 15.75
C ALA A 165 -16.48 -5.31 14.25
N ALA A 166 -17.20 -4.57 13.42
CA ALA A 166 -17.03 -4.51 11.98
C ALA A 166 -16.74 -3.07 11.58
N PHE A 167 -15.60 -2.85 10.92
CA PHE A 167 -15.15 -1.53 10.46
C PHE A 167 -15.46 -1.37 8.98
N ARG A 168 -16.03 -0.20 8.63
CA ARG A 168 -16.26 0.18 7.24
C ARG A 168 -14.94 0.41 6.50
N GLU A 169 -14.93 0.32 5.17
CA GLU A 169 -13.75 0.50 4.32
C GLU A 169 -13.00 1.82 4.61
N ASP A 170 -13.74 2.91 4.87
CA ASP A 170 -13.16 4.22 5.15
C ASP A 170 -12.71 4.43 6.60
N MET A 171 -12.95 3.45 7.48
CA MET A 171 -12.61 3.49 8.91
C MET A 171 -13.31 4.60 9.73
N HIS A 172 -14.27 5.36 9.15
CA HIS A 172 -15.04 6.40 9.84
C HIS A 172 -16.36 5.89 10.43
N VAL A 173 -16.69 4.63 10.17
CA VAL A 173 -17.88 3.95 10.69
C VAL A 173 -17.48 2.59 11.23
N ALA A 174 -17.96 2.27 12.43
CA ALA A 174 -17.89 0.91 12.97
C ALA A 174 -19.28 0.45 13.42
N ALA A 175 -19.55 -0.84 13.27
CA ALA A 175 -20.68 -1.49 13.91
C ALA A 175 -20.16 -2.40 15.03
N VAL A 176 -20.87 -2.41 16.17
CA VAL A 176 -20.52 -3.24 17.33
C VAL A 176 -21.73 -3.97 17.87
N ASN A 177 -21.51 -5.17 18.48
CA ASN A 177 -22.58 -5.95 19.09
C ASN A 177 -22.94 -5.46 20.51
N GLY A 178 -23.95 -6.08 21.14
CA GLY A 178 -24.40 -5.73 22.48
C GLY A 178 -23.32 -5.90 23.57
N VAL A 179 -22.43 -6.87 23.43
CA VAL A 179 -21.34 -7.11 24.38
C VAL A 179 -20.34 -5.94 24.37
N ALA A 180 -19.97 -5.46 23.19
CA ALA A 180 -19.09 -4.31 23.04
C ALA A 180 -19.75 -3.01 23.55
N LEU A 181 -21.03 -2.78 23.21
CA LEU A 181 -21.77 -1.63 23.74
C LEU A 181 -21.83 -1.61 25.26
N ASP A 182 -22.10 -2.76 25.89
CA ASP A 182 -22.14 -2.86 27.36
C ASP A 182 -20.76 -2.62 27.98
N ARG A 183 -19.68 -3.09 27.34
CA ARG A 183 -18.28 -2.92 27.80
C ARG A 183 -17.85 -1.46 27.80
N PHE A 184 -18.24 -0.69 26.78
CA PHE A 184 -17.85 0.71 26.57
C PHE A 184 -18.96 1.72 26.86
N ALA A 185 -20.02 1.32 27.60
CA ALA A 185 -21.17 2.16 27.86
C ALA A 185 -20.84 3.53 28.49
N ASP A 186 -19.86 3.58 29.39
CA ASP A 186 -19.44 4.82 30.05
C ASP A 186 -18.68 5.75 29.08
N ASP A 187 -17.81 5.21 28.22
CA ASP A 187 -17.07 5.98 27.22
C ASP A 187 -18.02 6.53 26.14
N LEU A 188 -18.97 5.71 25.69
CA LEU A 188 -19.95 6.10 24.67
C LEU A 188 -20.99 7.11 25.21
N ALA A 189 -21.24 7.13 26.51
CA ALA A 189 -22.12 8.13 27.13
C ALA A 189 -21.55 9.56 27.10
N ASP A 190 -20.24 9.69 26.98
CA ASP A 190 -19.54 10.98 26.86
C ASP A 190 -19.37 11.43 25.39
N ALA A 191 -19.68 10.56 24.42
CA ALA A 191 -19.62 10.88 22.98
C ALA A 191 -20.74 11.83 22.56
N PRO A 192 -20.56 12.67 21.51
CA PRO A 192 -21.61 13.52 20.97
C PRO A 192 -22.83 12.68 20.52
N ASP A 193 -24.05 13.12 20.84
CA ASP A 193 -25.30 12.39 20.53
C ASP A 193 -25.43 12.04 19.03
N GLU A 194 -24.85 12.84 18.14
CA GLU A 194 -24.85 12.63 16.69
C GLU A 194 -23.92 11.51 16.21
N THR A 195 -22.95 11.11 17.02
CA THR A 195 -21.94 10.08 16.68
C THR A 195 -22.32 8.68 17.19
N VAL A 196 -23.33 8.57 18.05
CA VAL A 196 -23.92 7.30 18.52
C VAL A 196 -25.41 7.30 18.17
N PRO A 197 -25.78 6.93 16.95
CA PRO A 197 -27.16 6.96 16.51
C PRO A 197 -28.09 6.12 17.38
N THR A 198 -29.12 6.76 17.92
CA THR A 198 -30.23 6.13 18.61
C THR A 198 -31.50 6.27 17.78
N GLY A 199 -32.31 5.24 17.69
CA GLY A 199 -33.40 5.14 16.75
C GLY A 199 -34.36 6.31 16.64
N GLY A 200 -34.60 6.82 15.42
CA GLY A 200 -35.61 7.78 15.00
C GLY A 200 -35.61 7.97 13.49
N ASP A 201 -36.81 8.04 12.91
CA ASP A 201 -37.17 8.24 11.49
C ASP A 201 -36.06 8.10 10.43
N GLY A 202 -35.80 6.89 10.02
CA GLY A 202 -35.40 6.56 8.65
C GLY A 202 -33.96 6.18 8.42
N GLU A 203 -33.02 6.41 9.36
CA GLU A 203 -31.62 6.20 9.04
C GLU A 203 -30.82 5.77 10.25
N VAL A 204 -30.62 4.57 10.53
CA VAL A 204 -29.74 4.00 11.57
C VAL A 204 -30.39 3.89 12.97
N ILE A 205 -30.90 2.70 13.38
CA ILE A 205 -31.93 2.72 14.34
C ILE A 205 -32.19 1.50 15.18
N GLY A 206 -32.26 1.66 16.49
CA GLY A 206 -33.04 0.84 17.40
C GLY A 206 -34.40 1.50 17.67
N GLY A 207 -35.48 0.78 17.52
CA GLY A 207 -36.86 1.33 17.56
C GLY A 207 -37.35 1.80 18.93
N ASP A 208 -36.57 1.71 20.02
CA ASP A 208 -36.96 1.97 21.40
C ASP A 208 -36.01 2.94 22.16
N GLY A 209 -35.13 3.66 21.46
CA GLY A 209 -34.14 4.57 22.06
C GLY A 209 -32.89 3.87 22.59
N GLU A 210 -32.68 2.60 22.27
CA GLU A 210 -31.43 1.89 22.53
C GLU A 210 -30.39 2.16 21.42
N PRO A 211 -29.08 2.15 21.71
CA PRO A 211 -28.03 2.29 20.71
C PRO A 211 -28.12 1.21 19.63
N THR A 212 -27.95 1.64 18.39
CA THR A 212 -28.05 0.76 17.21
C THR A 212 -26.84 -0.15 17.04
N GLY A 213 -25.76 0.17 17.74
CA GLY A 213 -24.45 -0.44 17.54
C GLY A 213 -23.61 0.22 16.46
N VAL A 214 -24.17 1.18 15.72
CA VAL A 214 -23.37 1.99 14.77
C VAL A 214 -22.67 3.09 15.55
N LEU A 215 -21.38 3.26 15.30
CA LEU A 215 -20.52 4.29 15.88
C LEU A 215 -19.93 5.10 14.74
N LEU A 216 -19.91 6.42 14.87
CA LEU A 216 -19.42 7.36 13.87
C LEU A 216 -18.30 8.22 14.44
N GLU A 217 -17.26 8.47 13.63
CA GLU A 217 -16.18 9.41 13.96
C GLU A 217 -15.58 9.17 15.36
N ALA A 218 -15.54 10.18 16.21
CA ALA A 218 -14.94 10.11 17.56
C ALA A 218 -15.59 9.06 18.49
N ALA A 219 -16.81 8.59 18.20
CA ALA A 219 -17.43 7.52 18.99
C ALA A 219 -16.75 6.16 18.79
N ILE A 220 -15.94 6.00 17.73
CA ILE A 220 -15.16 4.78 17.45
C ILE A 220 -13.89 4.71 18.30
N ASP A 221 -13.35 5.82 18.77
CA ASP A 221 -12.06 5.90 19.47
C ASP A 221 -11.90 4.94 20.66
N PRO A 222 -12.93 4.70 21.51
CA PRO A 222 -12.82 3.71 22.57
C PRO A 222 -12.61 2.28 22.02
N ILE A 223 -13.26 1.97 20.91
CA ILE A 223 -13.13 0.65 20.25
C ILE A 223 -11.73 0.53 19.64
N TYR A 224 -11.27 1.54 18.88
CA TYR A 224 -9.90 1.54 18.33
C TYR A 224 -8.84 1.31 19.38
N ARG A 225 -8.94 2.00 20.52
CA ARG A 225 -7.98 1.82 21.64
C ARG A 225 -8.03 0.42 22.24
N ALA A 226 -9.22 -0.22 22.25
CA ALA A 226 -9.38 -1.55 22.82
C ALA A 226 -8.93 -2.68 21.88
N VAL A 227 -8.95 -2.43 20.56
CA VAL A 227 -8.52 -3.37 19.52
C VAL A 227 -7.17 -2.98 18.89
N GLU A 228 -6.46 -2.02 19.51
CA GLU A 228 -5.12 -1.67 19.09
C GLU A 228 -4.19 -2.85 19.38
N PRO A 229 -3.55 -3.44 18.35
CA PRO A 229 -2.74 -4.62 18.53
C PRO A 229 -1.51 -4.32 19.37
N ASP A 230 -1.23 -5.20 20.31
CA ASP A 230 0.02 -5.18 21.02
C ASP A 230 1.19 -5.59 20.11
N ARG A 231 2.40 -5.74 20.67
CA ARG A 231 3.58 -6.07 19.86
C ARG A 231 3.54 -7.50 19.29
N GLU A 232 2.94 -8.46 20.00
CA GLU A 232 2.85 -9.86 19.57
C GLU A 232 1.79 -10.00 18.48
N GLU A 233 0.62 -9.41 18.67
CA GLU A 233 -0.43 -9.32 17.66
C GLU A 233 0.05 -8.52 16.41
N THR A 234 0.80 -7.42 16.61
CA THR A 234 1.40 -6.68 15.48
C THR A 234 2.37 -7.58 14.70
N ARG A 235 3.10 -8.48 15.39
CA ARG A 235 4.00 -9.43 14.71
C ARG A 235 3.20 -10.40 13.84
N GLU A 236 2.12 -10.98 14.34
CA GLU A 236 1.26 -11.87 13.57
C GLU A 236 0.66 -11.18 12.35
N ILE A 237 0.18 -9.95 12.52
CA ILE A 237 -0.33 -9.10 11.44
C ILE A 237 0.74 -8.85 10.37
N VAL A 238 1.96 -8.51 10.78
CA VAL A 238 3.08 -8.25 9.88
C VAL A 238 3.52 -9.53 9.16
N GLU A 239 3.62 -10.66 9.86
CA GLU A 239 4.00 -11.94 9.27
C GLU A 239 2.99 -12.38 8.20
N ALA A 240 1.68 -12.27 8.46
CA ALA A 240 0.64 -12.55 7.48
C ALA A 240 0.74 -11.64 6.24
N ALA A 241 1.00 -10.35 6.45
CA ALA A 241 1.19 -9.42 5.34
C ALA A 241 2.47 -9.71 4.54
N LEU A 242 3.55 -10.14 5.18
CA LEU A 242 4.79 -10.56 4.50
C LEU A 242 4.58 -11.83 3.65
N GLU A 243 3.79 -12.79 4.13
CA GLU A 243 3.39 -13.96 3.33
C GLU A 243 2.58 -13.54 2.10
N HIS A 244 1.66 -12.59 2.26
CA HIS A 244 0.90 -12.01 1.15
C HIS A 244 1.83 -11.32 0.15
N CYS A 245 2.76 -10.48 0.61
CA CYS A 245 3.76 -9.83 -0.24
C CYS A 245 4.55 -10.86 -1.06
N ALA A 246 5.05 -11.91 -0.40
CA ALA A 246 5.80 -12.97 -1.06
C ALA A 246 4.95 -13.69 -2.14
N ALA A 247 3.69 -13.99 -1.86
CA ALA A 247 2.77 -14.61 -2.82
C ALA A 247 2.38 -13.70 -4.00
N ARG A 248 2.59 -12.37 -3.88
CA ARG A 248 2.31 -11.36 -4.91
C ARG A 248 3.56 -10.82 -5.60
N GLY A 249 4.74 -11.41 -5.34
CA GLY A 249 5.99 -10.98 -5.97
C GLY A 249 6.55 -9.67 -5.44
N ILE A 250 6.03 -9.18 -4.30
CA ILE A 250 6.46 -7.94 -3.66
C ILE A 250 7.66 -8.24 -2.78
N THR A 251 8.83 -7.72 -3.17
CA THR A 251 10.12 -7.94 -2.49
C THR A 251 10.52 -6.77 -1.62
N GLY A 252 9.81 -5.65 -1.72
CA GLY A 252 10.03 -4.47 -0.89
C GLY A 252 8.78 -3.59 -0.85
N PHE A 253 8.68 -2.76 0.19
CA PHE A 253 7.58 -1.81 0.33
C PHE A 253 7.96 -0.60 1.19
N HIS A 254 7.28 0.53 0.94
CA HIS A 254 7.38 1.74 1.73
C HIS A 254 6.13 1.85 2.61
N ASP A 255 6.29 1.59 3.91
CA ASP A 255 5.21 1.53 4.87
C ASP A 255 4.97 2.89 5.54
N MET A 256 3.73 3.38 5.49
CA MET A 256 3.30 4.64 6.12
C MET A 256 2.89 4.38 7.57
N VAL A 257 3.77 4.65 8.52
CA VAL A 257 3.62 4.22 9.91
C VAL A 257 3.26 5.37 10.84
N ARG A 258 2.13 5.21 11.53
CA ARG A 258 1.67 6.07 12.62
C ARG A 258 1.27 5.21 13.81
N ASP A 259 1.74 5.55 15.03
CA ASP A 259 1.34 4.92 16.30
C ASP A 259 1.24 3.38 16.24
N SER A 260 2.32 2.70 15.82
CA SER A 260 2.33 1.26 15.61
C SER A 260 3.60 0.59 16.14
N HIS A 261 3.48 -0.66 16.55
CA HIS A 261 4.62 -1.51 16.91
C HIS A 261 5.38 -2.04 15.68
N ALA A 262 4.88 -1.87 14.46
CA ALA A 262 5.46 -2.40 13.23
C ALA A 262 6.95 -2.05 13.04
N PRO A 263 7.44 -0.81 13.28
CA PRO A 263 8.86 -0.50 13.17
C PRO A 263 9.76 -1.32 14.09
N ARG A 264 9.24 -1.74 15.23
CA ARG A 264 9.96 -2.62 16.14
C ARG A 264 9.94 -4.05 15.66
N VAL A 265 8.80 -4.52 15.17
CA VAL A 265 8.62 -5.87 14.64
C VAL A 265 9.53 -6.08 13.42
N TYR A 266 9.57 -5.15 12.47
CA TYR A 266 10.48 -5.23 11.30
C TYR A 266 11.93 -5.42 11.72
N ARG A 267 12.42 -4.64 12.69
CA ARG A 267 13.80 -4.76 13.17
C ARG A 267 14.07 -6.05 13.93
N ASP A 268 13.08 -6.58 14.64
CA ASP A 268 13.21 -7.87 15.33
C ASP A 268 13.25 -9.02 14.32
N LEU A 269 12.42 -8.99 13.26
CA LEU A 269 12.43 -9.96 12.15
C LEU A 269 13.76 -9.89 11.35
N ASP A 270 14.24 -8.68 11.04
CA ASP A 270 15.53 -8.48 10.38
C ASP A 270 16.69 -9.06 11.23
N ALA A 271 16.73 -8.74 12.51
CA ALA A 271 17.76 -9.26 13.41
C ALA A 271 17.71 -10.79 13.58
N ALA A 272 16.55 -11.41 13.39
CA ALA A 272 16.36 -12.86 13.40
C ALA A 272 16.68 -13.50 12.04
N GLY A 273 16.78 -12.73 10.94
CA GLY A 273 16.91 -13.22 9.58
C GLY A 273 15.60 -13.84 9.05
N GLU A 274 14.47 -13.36 9.54
CA GLU A 274 13.11 -13.85 9.23
C GLU A 274 12.33 -12.87 8.32
N LEU A 275 12.89 -11.68 8.05
CA LEU A 275 12.23 -10.69 7.20
C LEU A 275 12.34 -11.08 5.72
N THR A 276 11.20 -11.23 5.05
CA THR A 276 11.09 -11.75 3.67
C THR A 276 10.85 -10.66 2.62
N ALA A 277 10.83 -9.39 3.02
CA ALA A 277 10.77 -8.25 2.11
C ALA A 277 11.53 -7.07 2.71
N ARG A 278 12.04 -6.16 1.86
CA ARG A 278 12.71 -4.94 2.31
C ARG A 278 11.68 -3.90 2.73
N VAL A 279 11.95 -3.23 3.83
CA VAL A 279 11.03 -2.26 4.43
C VAL A 279 11.66 -0.88 4.48
N ARG A 280 11.00 0.09 3.90
CA ARG A 280 11.31 1.51 4.07
C ARG A 280 10.21 2.15 4.91
N ILE A 281 10.54 2.60 6.12
CA ILE A 281 9.58 3.11 7.10
C ILE A 281 9.42 4.61 6.90
N ASN A 282 8.27 5.04 6.44
CA ASN A 282 7.88 6.45 6.37
C ASN A 282 7.12 6.81 7.66
N TYR A 283 7.80 7.55 8.52
CA TYR A 283 7.21 7.93 9.81
C TYR A 283 6.28 9.12 9.66
N TRP A 284 5.15 9.08 10.34
CA TRP A 284 4.22 10.20 10.38
C TRP A 284 4.88 11.46 10.97
N SER A 285 4.44 12.65 10.55
CA SER A 285 5.00 13.94 10.99
C SER A 285 4.94 14.15 12.50
N ASP A 286 3.97 13.53 13.18
CA ASP A 286 3.87 13.52 14.66
C ASP A 286 5.13 12.94 15.33
N HIS A 287 5.91 12.12 14.62
CA HIS A 287 7.14 11.50 15.11
C HIS A 287 8.42 12.27 14.74
N LEU A 288 8.32 13.40 14.01
CA LEU A 288 9.49 14.13 13.51
C LEU A 288 10.44 14.55 14.63
N ASP A 289 9.92 15.13 15.72
CA ASP A 289 10.74 15.55 16.85
C ASP A 289 11.45 14.37 17.52
N ALA A 290 10.75 13.25 17.70
CA ALA A 290 11.34 12.04 18.28
C ALA A 290 12.41 11.45 17.36
N ALA A 291 12.18 11.41 16.06
CA ALA A 291 13.15 10.94 15.08
C ALA A 291 14.42 11.80 15.07
N ARG A 292 14.29 13.12 15.15
CA ARG A 292 15.40 14.07 15.27
C ARG A 292 16.18 13.86 16.58
N GLU A 293 15.46 13.72 17.72
CA GLU A 293 16.09 13.52 19.04
C GLU A 293 16.95 12.26 19.06
N VAL A 294 16.50 11.16 18.45
CA VAL A 294 17.26 9.90 18.40
C VAL A 294 18.26 9.83 17.25
N GLY A 295 18.34 10.87 16.40
CA GLY A 295 19.31 10.99 15.33
C GLY A 295 19.01 10.11 14.11
N LEU A 296 17.73 9.84 13.82
CA LEU A 296 17.31 9.22 12.56
C LEU A 296 17.39 10.24 11.41
N ALA A 297 17.59 9.73 10.23
CA ALA A 297 17.49 10.46 8.95
C ALA A 297 17.12 9.46 7.86
N THR A 298 16.71 9.94 6.71
CA THR A 298 16.46 9.09 5.54
C THR A 298 17.69 8.25 5.22
N ASN A 299 17.47 6.99 4.82
CA ASN A 299 18.48 5.96 4.55
C ASN A 299 19.27 5.47 5.79
N ALA A 300 18.78 5.74 6.99
CA ALA A 300 19.36 5.17 8.21
C ALA A 300 18.72 3.81 8.52
N GLY A 301 19.56 2.77 8.67
CA GLY A 301 19.05 1.43 8.99
C GLY A 301 19.99 0.31 8.57
N SER A 302 19.40 -0.85 8.28
CA SER A 302 20.05 -2.01 7.67
C SER A 302 19.71 -2.08 6.18
N GLU A 303 20.25 -3.07 5.46
CA GLU A 303 19.86 -3.31 4.06
C GLU A 303 18.41 -3.80 3.91
N MET A 304 17.81 -4.34 4.98
CA MET A 304 16.44 -4.85 4.98
C MET A 304 15.43 -3.89 5.61
N VAL A 305 15.85 -3.03 6.55
CA VAL A 305 14.95 -2.07 7.23
C VAL A 305 15.58 -0.70 7.27
N GLU A 306 15.08 0.21 6.48
CA GLU A 306 15.58 1.58 6.38
C GLU A 306 14.53 2.61 6.84
N THR A 307 15.02 3.73 7.34
CA THR A 307 14.20 4.92 7.56
C THR A 307 13.98 5.61 6.23
N GLY A 308 12.73 5.81 5.87
CA GLY A 308 12.29 6.51 4.67
C GLY A 308 12.04 8.00 4.92
N ALA A 309 10.88 8.47 4.49
CA ALA A 309 10.43 9.85 4.59
C ALA A 309 9.72 10.17 5.91
N ILE A 310 9.50 11.46 6.14
CA ILE A 310 8.46 11.95 7.03
C ILE A 310 7.18 12.11 6.20
N LYS A 311 6.08 11.50 6.66
CA LYS A 311 4.77 11.50 5.99
C LYS A 311 3.81 12.49 6.66
N SER A 312 3.09 13.26 5.84
CA SER A 312 1.97 14.10 6.30
C SER A 312 0.79 14.01 5.34
N TYR A 313 -0.35 14.50 5.78
CA TYR A 313 -1.49 14.83 4.94
C TYR A 313 -1.45 16.28 4.49
N THR A 314 -2.22 16.58 3.43
CA THR A 314 -2.53 17.95 3.03
C THR A 314 -4.05 18.12 2.97
N ASP A 315 -4.73 17.20 2.30
CA ASP A 315 -6.18 17.16 2.14
C ASP A 315 -6.75 15.77 2.40
N GLY A 316 -7.98 15.52 2.03
CA GLY A 316 -8.63 14.22 2.13
C GLY A 316 -8.77 13.51 0.78
N SER A 317 -9.90 12.83 0.53
CA SER A 317 -10.13 11.97 -0.63
C SER A 317 -11.28 12.44 -1.53
N LEU A 318 -11.26 12.02 -2.81
CA LEU A 318 -12.37 12.24 -3.72
C LEU A 318 -13.64 11.50 -3.25
N GLY A 319 -13.50 10.30 -2.74
CA GLY A 319 -14.62 9.50 -2.22
C GLY A 319 -15.40 10.22 -1.13
N GLY A 320 -14.69 10.78 -0.16
CA GLY A 320 -15.25 11.53 0.97
C GLY A 320 -15.66 12.98 0.64
N ARG A 321 -15.38 13.50 -0.55
CA ARG A 321 -15.48 14.93 -0.92
C ARG A 321 -14.64 15.83 -0.03
N THR A 322 -13.51 15.33 0.43
CA THR A 322 -12.58 16.03 1.32
C THR A 322 -11.26 16.39 0.64
N ALA A 323 -11.00 15.86 -0.57
CA ALA A 323 -9.91 16.34 -1.41
C ALA A 323 -10.10 17.83 -1.76
N ARG A 324 -9.04 18.64 -1.61
CA ARG A 324 -9.12 20.10 -1.74
C ARG A 324 -9.03 20.54 -3.21
N LEU A 325 -10.16 21.00 -3.76
CA LEU A 325 -10.34 21.33 -5.17
C LEU A 325 -10.50 22.81 -5.40
N SER A 326 -9.98 23.31 -6.52
CA SER A 326 -10.20 24.67 -7.02
C SER A 326 -11.63 24.88 -7.55
N GLU A 327 -12.26 23.82 -8.06
CA GLU A 327 -13.65 23.82 -8.53
C GLU A 327 -14.51 22.88 -7.69
N PRO A 328 -15.81 23.21 -7.44
CA PRO A 328 -16.68 22.37 -6.62
C PRO A 328 -16.85 20.94 -7.17
N TYR A 329 -17.21 20.02 -6.30
CA TYR A 329 -17.65 18.68 -6.66
C TYR A 329 -18.90 18.71 -7.55
N ALA A 330 -18.98 17.82 -8.53
CA ALA A 330 -20.11 17.78 -9.47
C ALA A 330 -21.44 17.43 -8.78
N ASP A 331 -21.39 16.56 -7.78
CA ASP A 331 -22.55 16.13 -6.98
C ASP A 331 -22.75 16.95 -5.69
N ALA A 332 -21.84 17.89 -5.38
CA ALA A 332 -21.93 18.81 -4.24
C ALA A 332 -21.42 20.22 -4.64
N PRO A 333 -22.24 21.02 -5.35
CA PRO A 333 -21.79 22.29 -5.95
C PRO A 333 -21.38 23.39 -4.97
N ASP A 334 -21.60 23.22 -3.70
CA ASP A 334 -21.21 24.16 -2.63
C ASP A 334 -19.94 23.69 -1.87
N GLU A 335 -19.37 22.54 -2.24
CA GLU A 335 -18.24 21.92 -1.56
C GLU A 335 -17.01 21.86 -2.47
N THR A 336 -15.85 22.24 -1.91
CA THR A 336 -14.52 22.16 -2.56
C THR A 336 -13.51 21.39 -1.73
N GLY A 337 -13.96 20.54 -0.80
CA GLY A 337 -13.07 19.82 0.12
C GLY A 337 -12.54 20.68 1.26
N GLN A 338 -11.51 20.17 1.93
CA GLN A 338 -10.95 20.80 3.13
C GLN A 338 -9.45 20.55 3.25
N TRP A 339 -8.77 21.42 3.96
CA TRP A 339 -7.41 21.15 4.42
C TRP A 339 -7.46 20.24 5.66
N VAL A 340 -6.67 19.16 5.65
CA VAL A 340 -6.43 18.32 6.83
C VAL A 340 -5.26 18.91 7.62
N VAL A 341 -4.24 19.40 6.92
CA VAL A 341 -3.15 20.19 7.48
C VAL A 341 -3.13 21.54 6.76
N ASP A 342 -3.05 22.63 7.53
CA ASP A 342 -2.98 23.97 6.96
C ASP A 342 -1.70 24.16 6.14
N PRO A 343 -1.72 24.80 4.96
CA PRO A 343 -0.54 24.99 4.13
C PRO A 343 0.64 25.70 4.82
N GLU A 344 0.39 26.61 5.78
CA GLU A 344 1.46 27.25 6.55
C GLU A 344 2.14 26.23 7.48
N GLU A 345 1.36 25.38 8.16
CA GLU A 345 1.86 24.29 9.01
C GLU A 345 2.61 23.22 8.19
N LEU A 346 2.08 22.86 7.03
CA LEU A 346 2.75 21.95 6.09
C LEU A 346 4.13 22.49 5.71
N ASN A 347 4.22 23.75 5.30
CA ASN A 347 5.48 24.40 4.91
C ASN A 347 6.52 24.41 6.06
N GLU A 348 6.09 24.69 7.29
CA GLU A 348 6.96 24.63 8.48
C GLU A 348 7.48 23.19 8.70
N THR A 349 6.60 22.18 8.62
CA THR A 349 6.97 20.77 8.83
C THR A 349 7.92 20.25 7.76
N VAL A 350 7.67 20.60 6.49
CA VAL A 350 8.55 20.26 5.36
C VAL A 350 9.95 20.86 5.56
N ALA A 351 10.03 22.14 5.95
CA ALA A 351 11.30 22.80 6.20
C ALA A 351 12.08 22.14 7.34
N GLU A 352 11.42 21.83 8.47
CA GLU A 352 12.03 21.16 9.61
C GLU A 352 12.52 19.75 9.28
N ALA A 353 11.74 18.97 8.52
CA ALA A 353 12.12 17.63 8.08
C ALA A 353 13.33 17.69 7.13
N THR A 354 13.33 18.62 6.18
CA THR A 354 14.44 18.83 5.24
C THR A 354 15.72 19.25 5.96
N GLU A 355 15.65 20.20 6.90
CA GLU A 355 16.80 20.61 7.73
C GLU A 355 17.36 19.44 8.57
N ALA A 356 16.51 18.50 8.96
CA ALA A 356 16.91 17.30 9.70
C ALA A 356 17.46 16.17 8.82
N GLY A 357 17.49 16.35 7.50
CA GLY A 357 17.99 15.36 6.54
C GLY A 357 17.00 14.25 6.20
N PHE A 358 15.70 14.55 6.29
CA PHE A 358 14.65 13.65 5.86
C PHE A 358 14.12 13.99 4.46
N GLN A 359 13.88 12.95 3.65
CA GLN A 359 12.88 13.02 2.59
C GLN A 359 11.53 13.34 3.22
N PHE A 360 10.70 14.11 2.53
CA PHE A 360 9.33 14.35 2.95
C PHE A 360 8.36 13.78 1.92
N THR A 361 7.24 13.25 2.38
CA THR A 361 6.18 12.78 1.51
C THR A 361 4.83 13.28 2.01
N ALA A 362 4.05 13.91 1.13
CA ALA A 362 2.76 14.49 1.46
C ALA A 362 1.65 13.83 0.65
N HIS A 363 0.57 13.42 1.32
CA HIS A 363 -0.67 13.07 0.66
C HIS A 363 -1.29 14.34 0.07
N ALA A 364 -1.53 14.35 -1.23
CA ALA A 364 -2.25 15.41 -1.92
C ALA A 364 -3.02 14.86 -3.13
N ILE A 365 -4.34 14.93 -3.05
CA ILE A 365 -5.26 14.42 -4.07
C ILE A 365 -5.85 15.54 -4.92
N GLY A 366 -6.37 16.59 -4.28
CA GLY A 366 -6.93 17.73 -4.96
C GLY A 366 -5.89 18.65 -5.59
N ASP A 367 -6.27 19.34 -6.64
CA ASP A 367 -5.40 20.26 -7.38
C ASP A 367 -4.83 21.38 -6.50
N GLU A 368 -5.65 22.02 -5.63
CA GLU A 368 -5.13 23.02 -4.67
C GLU A 368 -4.17 22.41 -3.65
N ALA A 369 -4.35 21.13 -3.27
CA ALA A 369 -3.45 20.45 -2.36
C ALA A 369 -2.11 20.11 -3.00
N VAL A 370 -2.11 19.64 -4.25
CA VAL A 370 -0.89 19.39 -5.02
C VAL A 370 -0.07 20.67 -5.16
N ASP A 371 -0.72 21.79 -5.50
CA ASP A 371 -0.06 23.09 -5.60
C ASP A 371 0.56 23.54 -4.27
N ALA A 372 -0.16 23.39 -3.15
CA ALA A 372 0.35 23.76 -1.83
C ALA A 372 1.58 22.94 -1.43
N VAL A 373 1.62 21.65 -1.77
CA VAL A 373 2.79 20.79 -1.51
C VAL A 373 3.96 21.20 -2.39
N LEU A 374 3.73 21.50 -3.67
CA LEU A 374 4.78 21.98 -4.57
C LEU A 374 5.37 23.31 -4.07
N ASP A 375 4.54 24.24 -3.60
CA ASP A 375 5.00 25.49 -2.99
C ASP A 375 5.92 25.22 -1.79
N ALA A 376 5.53 24.32 -0.88
CA ALA A 376 6.33 23.96 0.27
C ALA A 376 7.68 23.32 -0.11
N TYR A 377 7.69 22.45 -1.12
CA TYR A 377 8.93 21.81 -1.59
C TYR A 377 9.86 22.77 -2.32
N GLU A 378 9.32 23.70 -3.11
CA GLU A 378 10.11 24.76 -3.72
C GLU A 378 10.75 25.70 -2.68
N ASP A 379 10.02 26.02 -1.61
CA ASP A 379 10.56 26.81 -0.51
C ASP A 379 11.64 26.05 0.27
N ALA A 380 11.44 24.74 0.54
CA ALA A 380 12.43 23.91 1.21
C ALA A 380 13.71 23.70 0.36
N SER A 381 13.58 23.58 -0.96
CA SER A 381 14.74 23.44 -1.87
C SER A 381 15.72 24.62 -1.83
N ARG A 382 15.27 25.77 -1.34
CA ARG A 382 16.13 26.95 -1.12
C ARG A 382 16.96 26.84 0.16
N ILE A 383 16.56 25.93 1.07
CA ILE A 383 17.22 25.69 2.37
C ILE A 383 18.33 24.65 2.18
N ASP A 384 18.02 23.56 1.51
CA ASP A 384 18.97 22.50 1.15
C ASP A 384 18.94 22.22 -0.35
N ALA A 385 20.06 22.48 -1.01
CA ALA A 385 20.23 22.18 -2.44
C ALA A 385 20.59 20.71 -2.69
N GLY A 386 20.44 19.82 -1.68
CA GLY A 386 20.64 18.38 -1.79
C GLY A 386 19.53 17.71 -2.60
N GLU A 387 19.78 16.48 -3.00
CA GLU A 387 18.82 15.63 -3.68
C GLU A 387 17.86 15.00 -2.64
N ALA A 388 16.98 15.81 -2.02
CA ALA A 388 16.05 15.34 -1.00
C ALA A 388 14.98 14.39 -1.56
N ARG A 389 14.74 14.44 -2.89
CA ARG A 389 13.76 13.61 -3.61
C ARG A 389 12.42 13.57 -2.89
N HIS A 390 11.90 14.74 -2.51
CA HIS A 390 10.58 14.79 -1.89
C HIS A 390 9.53 14.14 -2.78
N ARG A 391 8.48 13.61 -2.18
CA ARG A 391 7.45 12.87 -2.88
C ARG A 391 6.09 13.51 -2.65
N ILE A 392 5.20 13.40 -3.62
CA ILE A 392 3.77 13.64 -3.44
C ILE A 392 3.06 12.30 -3.65
N GLU A 393 2.25 11.92 -2.67
CA GLU A 393 1.44 10.72 -2.73
C GLU A 393 0.11 11.04 -3.41
N HIS A 394 -0.37 10.12 -4.21
CA HIS A 394 -1.62 10.13 -4.98
C HIS A 394 -1.57 11.00 -6.23
N VAL A 395 -1.39 12.31 -6.12
CA VAL A 395 -1.35 13.26 -7.27
C VAL A 395 -2.51 13.01 -8.25
N GLU A 396 -3.74 12.81 -7.71
CA GLU A 396 -4.84 12.39 -8.57
C GLU A 396 -5.32 13.51 -9.50
N LEU A 397 -5.24 14.77 -9.06
CA LEU A 397 -5.58 15.93 -9.86
C LEU A 397 -4.36 16.88 -9.97
N ALA A 398 -3.62 16.75 -11.05
CA ALA A 398 -2.54 17.67 -11.41
C ALA A 398 -2.82 18.28 -12.78
N ASP A 399 -2.88 19.60 -12.86
CA ASP A 399 -3.01 20.31 -14.12
C ASP A 399 -1.66 20.41 -14.87
N ASP A 400 -1.64 21.06 -16.02
CA ASP A 400 -0.44 21.20 -16.84
C ASP A 400 0.69 21.95 -16.10
N GLU A 401 0.35 22.96 -15.28
CA GLU A 401 1.32 23.75 -14.52
C GLU A 401 1.91 22.90 -13.38
N ALA A 402 1.11 22.13 -12.70
CA ALA A 402 1.55 21.21 -11.63
C ALA A 402 2.47 20.12 -12.20
N ILE A 403 2.13 19.52 -13.36
CA ILE A 403 2.99 18.53 -14.04
C ILE A 403 4.34 19.14 -14.46
N GLU A 404 4.35 20.36 -15.01
CA GLU A 404 5.59 21.07 -15.37
C GLU A 404 6.45 21.34 -14.11
N ARG A 405 5.85 21.76 -13.00
CA ARG A 405 6.53 21.98 -11.70
C ARG A 405 7.10 20.68 -11.12
N LEU A 406 6.35 19.56 -11.17
CA LEU A 406 6.84 18.24 -10.75
C LEU A 406 8.12 17.87 -11.51
N ALA A 407 8.11 18.02 -12.85
CA ALA A 407 9.27 17.71 -13.69
C ALA A 407 10.46 18.66 -13.42
N GLU A 408 10.23 19.97 -13.24
CA GLU A 408 11.29 20.94 -12.99
C GLU A 408 11.94 20.81 -11.61
N THR A 409 11.15 20.42 -10.60
CA THR A 409 11.63 20.27 -9.21
C THR A 409 12.25 18.91 -8.93
N GLY A 410 11.98 17.89 -9.77
CA GLY A 410 12.41 16.52 -9.55
C GLY A 410 11.69 15.85 -8.38
N VAL A 411 10.50 16.34 -8.04
CA VAL A 411 9.61 15.70 -7.05
C VAL A 411 9.08 14.40 -7.63
N VAL A 412 9.13 13.33 -6.85
CA VAL A 412 8.62 12.01 -7.26
C VAL A 412 7.10 11.96 -7.11
N ALA A 413 6.40 11.58 -8.15
CA ALA A 413 4.97 11.27 -8.08
C ALA A 413 4.79 9.79 -7.65
N SER A 414 4.39 9.59 -6.40
CA SER A 414 4.12 8.28 -5.82
C SER A 414 2.63 8.01 -5.89
N VAL A 415 2.21 7.21 -6.87
CA VAL A 415 0.82 7.14 -7.31
C VAL A 415 0.26 5.73 -7.27
N GLN A 416 -1.07 5.60 -7.23
CA GLN A 416 -1.80 4.36 -7.04
C GLN A 416 -2.62 4.00 -8.28
N PRO A 417 -2.07 3.23 -9.22
CA PRO A 417 -2.78 2.89 -10.45
C PRO A 417 -4.03 2.03 -10.21
N ASN A 418 -4.09 1.27 -9.12
CA ASN A 418 -5.27 0.53 -8.69
C ASN A 418 -6.50 1.41 -8.41
N PHE A 419 -6.32 2.72 -8.12
CA PHE A 419 -7.42 3.68 -7.96
C PHE A 419 -8.16 3.98 -9.27
N LEU A 420 -7.55 3.71 -10.42
CA LEU A 420 -8.24 3.78 -11.71
C LEU A 420 -9.46 2.85 -11.82
N LYS A 421 -9.60 1.86 -10.92
CA LYS A 421 -10.84 1.08 -10.78
C LYS A 421 -12.07 1.96 -10.55
N TRP A 422 -11.90 3.16 -9.96
CA TRP A 422 -12.96 4.14 -9.70
C TRP A 422 -13.19 5.13 -10.84
N ALA A 423 -12.28 5.21 -11.83
CA ALA A 423 -12.38 6.12 -12.99
C ALA A 423 -13.25 5.56 -14.14
N ARG A 424 -13.91 4.42 -13.95
CA ARG A 424 -14.79 3.80 -14.93
C ARG A 424 -16.05 4.64 -15.16
N GLU A 425 -16.72 4.43 -16.30
CA GLU A 425 -18.05 5.02 -16.61
C GLU A 425 -19.05 4.68 -15.50
N ASP A 426 -19.83 5.66 -15.05
CA ASP A 426 -20.72 5.59 -13.89
C ASP A 426 -19.99 5.21 -12.57
N GLY A 427 -18.69 5.41 -12.49
CA GLY A 427 -17.88 5.13 -11.30
C GLY A 427 -17.87 6.28 -10.29
N LEU A 428 -17.12 6.07 -9.19
CA LEU A 428 -17.01 7.03 -8.10
C LEU A 428 -16.48 8.38 -8.57
N TYR A 429 -15.42 8.39 -9.40
CA TYR A 429 -14.79 9.62 -9.86
C TYR A 429 -15.74 10.42 -10.76
N GLU A 430 -16.46 9.75 -11.67
CA GLU A 430 -17.45 10.43 -12.50
C GLU A 430 -18.59 11.04 -11.67
N ALA A 431 -19.03 10.36 -10.63
CA ALA A 431 -20.03 10.91 -9.71
C ALA A 431 -19.52 12.17 -8.97
N ARG A 432 -18.23 12.21 -8.58
CA ARG A 432 -17.64 13.29 -7.80
C ARG A 432 -17.19 14.48 -8.67
N LEU A 433 -16.61 14.21 -9.84
CA LEU A 433 -15.93 15.20 -10.67
C LEU A 433 -16.70 15.51 -11.97
N GLY A 434 -17.57 14.61 -12.41
CA GLY A 434 -18.15 14.61 -13.74
C GLY A 434 -17.19 13.99 -14.78
N PRO A 435 -17.71 13.61 -15.97
CA PRO A 435 -16.94 12.81 -16.95
C PRO A 435 -15.70 13.52 -17.52
N GLU A 436 -15.75 14.85 -17.68
CA GLU A 436 -14.62 15.63 -18.24
C GLU A 436 -13.44 15.62 -17.28
N ARG A 437 -13.65 15.94 -16.00
CA ARG A 437 -12.58 15.98 -14.97
C ARG A 437 -12.10 14.58 -14.59
N THR A 438 -12.94 13.56 -14.69
CA THR A 438 -12.51 12.16 -14.46
C THR A 438 -11.45 11.72 -15.47
N ALA A 439 -11.54 12.14 -16.72
CA ALA A 439 -10.53 11.85 -17.73
C ALA A 439 -9.21 12.63 -17.51
N GLU A 440 -9.21 13.62 -16.64
CA GLU A 440 -8.07 14.43 -16.25
C GLU A 440 -7.47 13.99 -14.90
N THR A 441 -8.01 12.95 -14.26
CA THR A 441 -7.38 12.36 -13.08
C THR A 441 -6.20 11.46 -13.47
N ASN A 442 -5.23 11.29 -12.57
CA ASN A 442 -4.18 10.28 -12.69
C ASN A 442 -3.45 10.32 -14.05
N ARG A 443 -2.99 11.49 -14.47
CA ARG A 443 -2.40 11.77 -15.79
C ARG A 443 -0.99 11.18 -15.94
N TYR A 444 -0.84 9.88 -15.68
CA TYR A 444 0.46 9.18 -15.64
C TYR A 444 1.23 9.28 -16.95
N ARG A 445 0.55 9.18 -18.10
CA ARG A 445 1.19 9.33 -19.42
C ARG A 445 1.80 10.70 -19.59
N GLU A 446 1.07 11.73 -19.24
CA GLU A 446 1.54 13.11 -19.41
C GLU A 446 2.63 13.46 -18.40
N MET A 447 2.55 12.95 -17.16
CA MET A 447 3.63 13.08 -16.18
C MET A 447 4.92 12.43 -16.69
N LEU A 448 4.84 11.19 -17.20
CA LEU A 448 6.00 10.48 -17.72
C LEU A 448 6.58 11.17 -18.96
N ASP A 449 5.73 11.64 -19.89
CA ASP A 449 6.16 12.38 -21.07
C ASP A 449 6.83 13.73 -20.73
N ALA A 450 6.46 14.36 -19.61
CA ALA A 450 7.08 15.56 -19.08
C ALA A 450 8.40 15.27 -18.34
N GLY A 451 8.73 14.00 -18.07
CA GLY A 451 9.94 13.59 -17.35
C GLY A 451 9.79 13.54 -15.83
N VAL A 452 8.55 13.43 -15.33
CA VAL A 452 8.29 13.17 -13.90
C VAL A 452 8.61 11.72 -13.58
N GLU A 453 9.35 11.49 -12.51
CA GLU A 453 9.61 10.14 -11.99
C GLU A 453 8.36 9.58 -11.32
N LEU A 454 7.88 8.44 -11.83
CA LEU A 454 6.72 7.74 -11.30
C LEU A 454 7.17 6.57 -10.41
N ALA A 455 6.63 6.49 -9.20
CA ALA A 455 6.73 5.33 -8.34
C ALA A 455 5.32 4.82 -8.04
N PHE A 456 5.07 3.52 -8.28
CA PHE A 456 3.76 2.93 -8.05
C PHE A 456 3.69 2.28 -6.67
N GLY A 457 2.57 2.51 -5.97
CA GLY A 457 2.19 1.87 -4.73
C GLY A 457 0.71 1.45 -4.77
N SER A 458 0.26 0.71 -3.78
CA SER A 458 -1.09 0.18 -3.73
C SER A 458 -2.02 0.93 -2.76
N ASP A 459 -1.44 1.58 -1.76
CA ASP A 459 -2.16 2.06 -0.57
C ASP A 459 -2.94 0.93 0.17
N GLY A 460 -2.56 -0.34 -0.12
CA GLY A 460 -3.22 -1.53 0.44
C GLY A 460 -4.59 -1.88 -0.17
N MET A 461 -5.00 -1.25 -1.28
CA MET A 461 -6.38 -1.35 -1.80
C MET A 461 -6.53 -1.87 -3.26
N PRO A 462 -6.23 -3.12 -3.56
CA PRO A 462 -5.48 -4.13 -2.82
C PRO A 462 -3.97 -3.98 -2.97
N MET A 463 -3.19 -4.60 -2.08
CA MET A 463 -1.73 -4.72 -2.20
C MET A 463 -1.38 -5.82 -3.21
N ASP A 464 -1.47 -5.47 -4.49
CA ASP A 464 -1.24 -6.34 -5.65
C ASP A 464 -0.68 -5.53 -6.81
N SER A 465 0.61 -5.74 -7.12
CA SER A 465 1.30 -4.98 -8.16
C SER A 465 0.78 -5.29 -9.57
N LEU A 466 0.39 -6.54 -9.86
CA LEU A 466 -0.16 -6.90 -11.18
C LEU A 466 -1.55 -6.31 -11.41
N PHE A 467 -2.36 -6.18 -10.36
CA PHE A 467 -3.61 -5.45 -10.41
C PHE A 467 -3.38 -3.96 -10.74
N GLY A 468 -2.37 -3.33 -10.11
CA GLY A 468 -1.97 -1.97 -10.45
C GLY A 468 -1.48 -1.82 -11.89
N VAL A 469 -0.61 -2.73 -12.36
CA VAL A 469 -0.14 -2.75 -13.76
C VAL A 469 -1.31 -2.90 -14.72
N HIS A 470 -2.25 -3.82 -14.44
CA HIS A 470 -3.47 -4.00 -15.24
C HIS A 470 -4.23 -2.68 -15.41
N HIS A 471 -4.49 -1.97 -14.33
CA HIS A 471 -5.23 -0.71 -14.36
C HIS A 471 -4.48 0.43 -15.06
N ALA A 472 -3.16 0.53 -14.89
CA ALA A 472 -2.35 1.53 -15.60
C ALA A 472 -2.33 1.29 -17.13
N VAL A 473 -2.26 0.02 -17.55
CA VAL A 473 -2.21 -0.36 -18.97
C VAL A 473 -3.58 -0.23 -19.64
N ASN A 474 -4.64 -0.56 -18.92
CA ASN A 474 -6.03 -0.54 -19.41
C ASN A 474 -6.83 0.68 -18.98
N ALA A 475 -6.13 1.76 -18.56
CA ALA A 475 -6.77 2.99 -18.11
C ALA A 475 -7.74 3.56 -19.14
N PRO A 476 -8.88 4.15 -18.73
CA PRO A 476 -9.92 4.58 -19.65
C PRO A 476 -9.50 5.77 -20.54
N ALA A 477 -8.69 6.71 -20.03
CA ALA A 477 -8.22 7.87 -20.78
C ALA A 477 -6.80 7.68 -21.32
N GLU A 478 -6.47 8.30 -22.47
CA GLU A 478 -5.13 8.24 -23.06
C GLU A 478 -4.07 8.92 -22.18
N SER A 479 -4.44 10.00 -21.46
CA SER A 479 -3.59 10.72 -20.51
C SER A 479 -3.14 9.87 -19.30
N GLN A 480 -3.92 8.82 -18.98
CA GLN A 480 -3.70 7.91 -17.86
C GLN A 480 -2.88 6.67 -18.25
N ARG A 481 -2.91 6.31 -19.56
CA ARG A 481 -2.51 4.98 -20.02
C ARG A 481 -1.00 4.85 -20.21
N LEU A 482 -0.42 3.83 -19.60
CA LEU A 482 0.98 3.43 -19.78
C LEU A 482 1.11 2.14 -20.61
N THR A 483 2.30 1.90 -21.11
CA THR A 483 2.68 0.57 -21.62
C THR A 483 2.98 -0.39 -20.46
N VAL A 484 2.95 -1.69 -20.71
CA VAL A 484 3.30 -2.72 -19.70
C VAL A 484 4.70 -2.46 -19.13
N THR A 485 5.69 -2.17 -19.98
CA THR A 485 7.06 -1.92 -19.54
C THR A 485 7.15 -0.69 -18.63
N GLU A 486 6.47 0.41 -18.96
CA GLU A 486 6.45 1.63 -18.14
C GLU A 486 5.79 1.38 -16.78
N ALA A 487 4.66 0.67 -16.76
CA ALA A 487 3.97 0.34 -15.51
C ALA A 487 4.80 -0.61 -14.62
N LEU A 488 5.47 -1.61 -15.20
CA LEU A 488 6.39 -2.49 -14.47
C LEU A 488 7.60 -1.73 -13.93
N ARG A 489 8.17 -0.79 -14.71
CA ARG A 489 9.26 0.08 -14.23
C ARG A 489 8.83 0.94 -13.05
N ALA A 490 7.62 1.45 -13.03
CA ALA A 490 7.12 2.24 -11.91
C ALA A 490 7.00 1.42 -10.60
N TYR A 491 6.70 0.10 -10.69
CA TYR A 491 6.73 -0.84 -9.54
C TYR A 491 8.13 -1.42 -9.25
N THR A 492 9.14 -1.12 -10.02
CA THR A 492 10.50 -1.66 -9.83
C THR A 492 11.52 -0.53 -9.73
N SER A 493 12.08 -0.04 -10.84
CA SER A 493 13.11 1.01 -10.84
C SER A 493 12.59 2.36 -10.34
N GLY A 494 11.34 2.74 -10.63
CA GLY A 494 10.74 3.97 -10.13
C GLY A 494 10.53 3.95 -8.62
N ALA A 495 9.99 2.85 -8.09
CA ALA A 495 9.83 2.68 -6.64
C ALA A 495 11.20 2.61 -5.93
N ALA A 496 12.19 1.94 -6.52
CA ALA A 496 13.57 1.93 -6.02
C ALA A 496 14.17 3.34 -6.00
N TYR A 497 13.97 4.13 -7.06
CA TYR A 497 14.42 5.52 -7.12
C TYR A 497 13.77 6.38 -6.04
N ALA A 498 12.46 6.24 -5.83
CA ALA A 498 11.74 6.94 -4.76
C ALA A 498 12.30 6.63 -3.36
N GLY A 499 12.89 5.44 -3.19
CA GLY A 499 13.55 4.95 -1.98
C GLY A 499 15.06 5.13 -1.93
N PHE A 500 15.72 5.78 -2.89
CA PHE A 500 17.20 5.89 -3.00
C PHE A 500 17.91 4.53 -3.17
N ASP A 501 17.22 3.53 -3.68
CA ASP A 501 17.70 2.15 -3.82
C ASP A 501 18.04 1.78 -5.28
N GLU A 502 17.96 2.69 -6.22
CA GLU A 502 18.15 2.45 -7.65
C GLU A 502 19.53 1.86 -7.99
N ASP A 503 20.54 2.10 -7.18
CA ASP A 503 21.86 1.49 -7.36
C ASP A 503 21.89 0.00 -6.98
N ARG A 504 20.90 -0.46 -6.18
CA ARG A 504 20.87 -1.83 -5.61
C ARG A 504 19.69 -2.66 -6.12
N LEU A 505 18.56 -2.02 -6.46
CA LEU A 505 17.27 -2.66 -6.75
C LEU A 505 16.69 -2.20 -8.09
N GLY A 506 15.55 -2.75 -8.46
CA GLY A 506 14.68 -2.28 -9.52
C GLY A 506 14.99 -2.76 -10.93
N THR A 507 16.16 -3.39 -11.16
CA THR A 507 16.51 -3.98 -12.47
C THR A 507 17.30 -5.29 -12.29
N VAL A 508 17.26 -6.18 -13.31
CA VAL A 508 18.02 -7.43 -13.30
C VAL A 508 19.38 -7.21 -13.97
N GLU A 509 20.32 -6.63 -13.22
CA GLU A 509 21.66 -6.30 -13.72
C GLU A 509 22.76 -6.81 -12.78
N PRO A 510 23.94 -7.21 -13.31
CA PRO A 510 25.05 -7.59 -12.47
C PRO A 510 25.48 -6.46 -11.49
N GLY A 511 25.62 -6.83 -10.21
CA GLY A 511 25.96 -5.92 -9.11
C GLY A 511 24.76 -5.44 -8.30
N LYS A 512 23.53 -5.71 -8.74
CA LYS A 512 22.31 -5.45 -7.97
C LYS A 512 21.90 -6.65 -7.13
N ARG A 513 21.08 -6.43 -6.12
CA ARG A 513 20.51 -7.47 -5.27
C ARG A 513 19.59 -8.38 -6.11
N ALA A 514 19.59 -9.64 -5.78
CA ALA A 514 18.75 -10.63 -6.44
C ALA A 514 17.35 -10.66 -5.77
N ASP A 515 16.64 -9.56 -5.88
CA ASP A 515 15.24 -9.45 -5.55
C ASP A 515 14.45 -9.63 -6.87
N LEU A 516 13.80 -10.78 -7.01
CA LEU A 516 13.26 -11.24 -8.30
C LEU A 516 11.85 -11.82 -8.13
N VAL A 517 11.05 -11.71 -9.19
CA VAL A 517 9.74 -12.40 -9.30
C VAL A 517 9.65 -13.18 -10.60
N ALA A 518 9.19 -14.42 -10.53
CA ALA A 518 8.83 -15.20 -11.71
C ALA A 518 7.32 -15.30 -11.84
N LEU A 519 6.81 -15.03 -13.04
CA LEU A 519 5.40 -15.07 -13.40
C LEU A 519 5.09 -16.26 -14.31
N ASP A 520 3.93 -16.88 -14.12
CA ASP A 520 3.49 -18.04 -14.93
C ASP A 520 3.13 -17.66 -16.38
N ALA A 521 2.87 -16.38 -16.66
CA ALA A 521 2.58 -15.87 -18.00
C ALA A 521 3.22 -14.50 -18.23
N SER A 522 3.35 -14.11 -19.50
CA SER A 522 3.93 -12.83 -19.90
C SER A 522 2.92 -11.69 -19.77
N PRO A 523 3.20 -10.62 -18.98
CA PRO A 523 2.32 -9.45 -18.92
C PRO A 523 2.15 -8.75 -20.27
N TRP A 524 3.14 -8.84 -21.18
CA TRP A 524 3.07 -8.25 -22.52
C TRP A 524 2.14 -9.00 -23.47
N GLU A 525 1.78 -10.25 -23.16
CA GLU A 525 0.89 -11.11 -23.96
C GLU A 525 -0.51 -11.25 -23.33
N ALA A 526 -0.72 -10.74 -22.11
CA ALA A 526 -1.93 -10.97 -21.32
C ALA A 526 -3.10 -10.02 -21.64
N ASP A 527 -2.86 -8.95 -22.41
CA ASP A 527 -3.86 -7.92 -22.75
C ASP A 527 -4.65 -7.43 -21.49
N ASN A 528 -5.93 -7.79 -21.39
CA ASN A 528 -6.84 -7.40 -20.31
C ASN A 528 -6.88 -8.42 -19.15
N ALA A 529 -5.88 -9.28 -19.00
CA ALA A 529 -5.82 -10.32 -17.97
C ALA A 529 -4.46 -10.32 -17.23
N ILE A 530 -3.84 -9.14 -17.10
CA ILE A 530 -2.55 -9.00 -16.39
C ILE A 530 -2.73 -9.30 -14.90
N ASP A 531 -3.85 -8.92 -14.33
CA ASP A 531 -4.26 -9.17 -12.94
C ASP A 531 -4.63 -10.63 -12.63
N ASP A 532 -4.83 -11.46 -13.67
CA ASP A 532 -5.05 -12.90 -13.53
C ASP A 532 -3.74 -13.73 -13.58
N ILE A 533 -2.57 -13.09 -13.75
CA ILE A 533 -1.29 -13.80 -13.82
C ILE A 533 -0.84 -14.21 -12.42
N ASP A 534 -0.58 -15.51 -12.26
CA ASP A 534 -0.06 -16.04 -11.01
C ASP A 534 1.45 -15.79 -10.86
N VAL A 535 1.87 -15.50 -9.61
CA VAL A 535 3.28 -15.47 -9.21
C VAL A 535 3.75 -16.89 -8.94
N ALA A 536 4.75 -17.33 -9.68
CA ALA A 536 5.32 -18.68 -9.57
C ALA A 536 6.45 -18.74 -8.54
N LEU A 537 7.24 -17.67 -8.40
CA LEU A 537 8.39 -17.63 -7.50
C LEU A 537 8.67 -16.20 -7.07
N THR A 538 9.03 -16.01 -5.79
CA THR A 538 9.55 -14.75 -5.29
C THR A 538 10.87 -14.98 -4.58
N VAL A 539 11.85 -14.13 -4.87
CA VAL A 539 13.22 -14.22 -4.37
C VAL A 539 13.58 -12.88 -3.75
N VAL A 540 14.11 -12.90 -2.54
CA VAL A 540 14.63 -11.72 -1.84
C VAL A 540 16.06 -12.01 -1.40
N ASP A 541 16.97 -11.11 -1.72
CA ASP A 541 18.40 -11.27 -1.38
C ASP A 541 19.01 -12.61 -1.85
N GLY A 542 18.50 -13.13 -2.99
CA GLY A 542 18.91 -14.41 -3.57
C GLY A 542 18.24 -15.64 -2.94
N GLU A 543 17.46 -15.49 -1.88
CA GLU A 543 16.75 -16.59 -1.23
C GLU A 543 15.29 -16.67 -1.70
N VAL A 544 14.81 -17.90 -1.96
CA VAL A 544 13.41 -18.13 -2.35
C VAL A 544 12.52 -17.96 -1.12
N VAL A 545 11.65 -16.96 -1.15
CA VAL A 545 10.69 -16.66 -0.06
C VAL A 545 9.27 -17.17 -0.38
N PHE A 546 8.98 -17.42 -1.66
CA PHE A 546 7.74 -18.04 -2.10
C PHE A 546 7.98 -18.93 -3.31
N ASP A 547 7.39 -20.14 -3.32
CA ASP A 547 7.43 -21.12 -4.42
C ASP A 547 6.02 -21.68 -4.66
N GLY A 548 5.34 -21.15 -5.68
CA GLY A 548 4.00 -21.55 -6.10
C GLY A 548 3.98 -22.49 -7.31
N ARG A 549 5.16 -22.96 -7.76
CA ARG A 549 5.32 -23.82 -8.96
C ARG A 549 4.73 -25.20 -8.81
#